data_840a2e2880acf2d7d1f7b41246e81e9a
#
_entry.id   840a2e2880acf2d7d1f7b41246e81e9a
#
_cell.length_a   1.000
_cell.length_b   1.000
_cell.length_c   1.000
_cell.angle_alpha   90.00
_cell.angle_beta   90.00
_cell.angle_gamma   90.00
#
_symmetry.space_group_name_H-M   'P 1'
#
loop_
_entity.id
_entity.type
_entity.pdbx_description
1 polymer ?
#
loop_
_entity_poly.entity_id
_entity_poly.type
_entity_poly.pdbx_seq_one_letter_code
_entity_poly.pdbx_strand_id
1 'polypeptide(L)'
;LFHAPVDSFPGVISEPFLVEGETRLPFLTHFSWEESVCSVHLTGEAVSKETPLAIYGASLETGESGILYHTIGNNGAFYSSYAAIPGFSEQVAALSPSLIVLSLGTNESFSTSLTRDELYKQIDTVVSSLRKDCPQAQILLTTPAECARRRVRRVNKKRRVYYTPNARVKLVQETIRSYAVGHRLACWDWYEIAGGEGSSSQWRKAGFMAYDRTHCTETGYRVQGEMLYRALMKAYQEYVDRVAQ
;
A
#
# COMPACT_ATOMS: atom_id res chain seq x y z
N LEU A 1 14.37 6.91 10.65
CA LEU A 1 13.20 7.44 11.34
C LEU A 1 12.55 8.54 10.51
N PHE A 2 11.27 8.44 10.24
CA PHE A 2 10.47 9.44 9.53
C PHE A 2 9.74 10.31 10.53
N HIS A 3 9.82 11.62 10.37
CA HIS A 3 9.23 12.61 11.29
C HIS A 3 8.72 13.84 10.55
N ALA A 4 8.04 14.75 11.26
CA ALA A 4 7.70 16.07 10.72
C ALA A 4 8.98 16.82 10.34
N PRO A 5 8.95 17.65 9.29
CA PRO A 5 10.11 18.39 8.85
C PRO A 5 10.70 19.27 9.99
N VAL A 6 11.99 19.11 10.24
CA VAL A 6 12.77 19.89 11.21
C VAL A 6 14.18 20.13 10.64
N ASP A 7 14.83 21.20 11.05
CA ASP A 7 16.22 21.48 10.65
C ASP A 7 17.20 20.47 11.27
N SER A 8 16.93 20.04 12.50
CA SER A 8 17.68 19.02 13.21
C SER A 8 16.72 18.20 14.07
N PHE A 9 16.79 16.87 13.97
CA PHE A 9 15.96 16.00 14.79
C PHE A 9 16.44 16.05 16.25
N PRO A 10 15.55 16.42 17.22
CA PRO A 10 15.95 16.64 18.60
C PRO A 10 16.02 15.36 19.44
N GLY A 11 16.03 14.20 18.81
CA GLY A 11 16.04 12.90 19.49
C GLY A 11 17.34 12.16 19.35
N VAL A 12 17.66 11.38 20.35
CA VAL A 12 18.81 10.46 20.39
C VAL A 12 18.33 9.06 20.73
N ILE A 13 19.07 8.05 20.30
CA ILE A 13 18.86 6.68 20.77
C ILE A 13 19.75 6.47 21.99
N SER A 14 19.14 6.17 23.12
CA SER A 14 19.81 6.06 24.40
C SER A 14 20.19 4.63 24.78
N GLU A 15 19.59 3.63 24.13
CA GLU A 15 19.85 2.21 24.37
C GLU A 15 19.93 1.46 23.04
N PRO A 16 20.85 0.47 22.91
CA PRO A 16 21.83 -0.01 23.90
C PRO A 16 23.02 0.94 24.09
N PHE A 17 23.24 1.88 23.17
CA PHE A 17 24.32 2.88 23.21
C PHE A 17 23.73 4.22 22.81
N LEU A 18 24.30 5.29 23.35
CA LEU A 18 23.97 6.65 22.94
C LEU A 18 24.42 6.86 21.49
N VAL A 19 23.46 7.09 20.60
CA VAL A 19 23.69 7.36 19.17
C VAL A 19 22.93 8.61 18.77
N GLU A 20 23.66 9.58 18.25
CA GLU A 20 23.07 10.77 17.63
C GLU A 20 22.65 10.46 16.20
N GLY A 21 21.50 11.02 15.79
CA GLY A 21 20.98 10.84 14.46
C GLY A 21 21.59 11.80 13.45
N GLU A 22 21.84 11.31 12.24
CA GLU A 22 22.17 12.13 11.09
C GLU A 22 20.87 12.50 10.35
N THR A 23 20.49 13.78 10.36
CA THR A 23 19.35 14.28 9.57
C THR A 23 19.76 14.37 8.10
N ARG A 24 19.33 13.40 7.29
CA ARG A 24 19.65 13.32 5.86
C ARG A 24 18.71 14.13 4.99
N LEU A 25 17.45 14.20 5.41
CA LEU A 25 16.39 15.01 4.78
C LEU A 25 15.60 15.70 5.90
N PRO A 26 14.91 16.80 5.65
CA PRO A 26 14.14 17.50 6.69
C PRO A 26 13.16 16.63 7.46
N PHE A 27 12.75 15.50 6.87
CA PHE A 27 11.79 14.55 7.43
C PHE A 27 12.39 13.17 7.72
N LEU A 28 13.73 12.99 7.57
CA LEU A 28 14.40 11.71 7.73
C LEU A 28 15.69 11.84 8.52
N THR A 29 15.74 11.18 9.66
CA THR A 29 16.96 11.01 10.45
C THR A 29 17.40 9.56 10.44
N HIS A 30 18.68 9.34 10.15
CA HIS A 30 19.31 8.03 10.10
C HIS A 30 20.12 7.80 11.37
N PHE A 31 19.97 6.61 11.95
CA PHE A 31 20.79 6.12 13.06
C PHE A 31 21.48 4.84 12.61
N SER A 32 22.74 4.64 12.97
CA SER A 32 23.48 3.42 12.62
C SER A 32 24.28 2.91 13.81
N TRP A 33 24.42 1.60 13.86
CA TRP A 33 25.20 0.87 14.86
C TRP A 33 26.22 0.00 14.14
N GLU A 34 27.40 -0.16 14.72
CA GLU A 34 28.44 -1.07 14.22
C GLU A 34 28.07 -2.53 14.48
N GLU A 35 27.35 -2.81 15.56
CA GLU A 35 26.90 -4.14 15.93
C GLU A 35 25.36 -4.25 15.85
N SER A 36 24.88 -5.47 15.62
CA SER A 36 23.43 -5.75 15.60
C SER A 36 22.83 -5.55 16.98
N VAL A 37 21.72 -4.83 17.03
CA VAL A 37 20.96 -4.55 18.26
C VAL A 37 19.59 -5.19 18.21
N CYS A 38 19.11 -5.76 19.32
CA CYS A 38 17.81 -6.40 19.41
C CYS A 38 16.68 -5.43 19.74
N SER A 39 17.00 -4.27 20.29
CA SER A 39 16.02 -3.23 20.64
C SER A 39 16.68 -1.86 20.62
N VAL A 40 15.89 -0.86 20.34
CA VAL A 40 16.31 0.55 20.38
C VAL A 40 15.33 1.37 21.21
N HIS A 41 15.85 2.31 21.98
CA HIS A 41 15.06 3.25 22.75
C HIS A 41 15.33 4.66 22.26
N LEU A 42 14.33 5.26 21.65
CA LEU A 42 14.40 6.62 21.13
C LEU A 42 13.92 7.59 22.21
N THR A 43 14.77 8.51 22.61
CA THR A 43 14.42 9.62 23.49
C THR A 43 14.43 10.91 22.68
N GLY A 44 13.38 11.69 22.77
CA GLY A 44 13.26 12.98 22.10
C GLY A 44 12.58 13.99 22.99
N GLU A 45 13.06 15.22 22.97
CA GLU A 45 12.43 16.34 23.67
C GLU A 45 11.84 17.32 22.66
N ALA A 46 10.59 17.68 22.86
CA ALA A 46 9.99 18.73 22.06
C ALA A 46 10.65 20.08 22.39
N VAL A 47 11.08 20.79 21.35
CA VAL A 47 11.73 22.10 21.50
C VAL A 47 10.80 23.12 22.19
N SER A 48 9.50 22.99 22.01
CA SER A 48 8.48 23.75 22.72
C SER A 48 7.15 23.01 22.75
N LYS A 49 6.23 23.43 23.63
CA LYS A 49 4.86 22.90 23.63
C LYS A 49 4.07 23.25 22.36
N GLU A 50 4.50 24.27 21.64
CA GLU A 50 3.84 24.77 20.42
C GLU A 50 4.36 24.04 19.17
N THR A 51 5.48 23.35 19.27
CA THR A 51 6.09 22.58 18.16
C THR A 51 6.30 21.13 18.60
N PRO A 52 5.25 20.32 18.63
CA PRO A 52 5.37 18.92 19.05
C PRO A 52 6.19 18.13 18.03
N LEU A 53 7.05 17.25 18.53
CA LEU A 53 7.73 16.27 17.69
C LEU A 53 6.73 15.24 17.18
N ALA A 54 6.51 15.19 15.87
CA ALA A 54 5.66 14.18 15.24
C ALA A 54 6.54 13.14 14.54
N ILE A 55 6.40 11.88 14.94
CA ILE A 55 7.06 10.73 14.32
C ILE A 55 6.04 10.02 13.44
N TYR A 56 6.38 9.78 12.16
CA TYR A 56 5.52 9.14 11.19
C TYR A 56 5.78 7.64 11.07
N GLY A 57 7.00 7.21 11.37
CA GLY A 57 7.37 5.80 11.32
C GLY A 57 8.89 5.58 11.38
N ALA A 58 9.28 4.32 11.32
CA ALA A 58 10.67 3.92 11.27
C ALA A 58 10.86 2.73 10.34
N SER A 59 12.01 2.67 9.66
CA SER A 59 12.53 1.46 9.03
C SER A 59 13.66 0.94 9.89
N LEU A 60 13.65 -0.35 10.19
CA LEU A 60 14.70 -1.06 10.94
C LEU A 60 15.34 -2.07 9.99
N GLU A 61 16.63 -1.92 9.75
CA GLU A 61 17.35 -2.67 8.74
C GLU A 61 18.63 -3.25 9.34
N THR A 62 18.91 -4.50 9.02
CA THR A 62 20.12 -5.19 9.52
C THR A 62 21.35 -4.98 8.65
N GLY A 63 21.18 -4.40 7.44
CA GLY A 63 22.26 -4.31 6.44
C GLY A 63 22.57 -5.62 5.73
N GLU A 64 21.93 -6.73 6.10
CA GLU A 64 22.10 -8.01 5.43
C GLU A 64 21.48 -8.02 4.03
N SER A 65 22.02 -8.82 3.13
CA SER A 65 21.45 -9.01 1.80
C SER A 65 20.11 -9.73 1.88
N GLY A 66 19.12 -9.26 1.12
CA GLY A 66 17.79 -9.87 1.13
C GLY A 66 16.72 -8.96 0.53
N ILE A 67 15.47 -9.18 0.95
CA ILE A 67 14.32 -8.39 0.55
C ILE A 67 13.80 -7.62 1.75
N LEU A 68 13.79 -6.30 1.63
CA LEU A 68 13.09 -5.43 2.57
C LEU A 68 11.66 -5.23 2.07
N TYR A 69 10.69 -5.47 2.93
CA TYR A 69 9.28 -5.30 2.62
C TYR A 69 8.68 -4.20 3.51
N HIS A 70 8.35 -3.08 2.89
CA HIS A 70 7.69 -1.95 3.54
C HIS A 70 6.20 -1.96 3.24
N THR A 71 5.38 -1.64 4.22
CA THR A 71 3.93 -1.48 4.06
C THR A 71 3.52 -0.07 4.41
N ILE A 72 2.93 0.64 3.45
CA ILE A 72 2.34 1.96 3.66
C ILE A 72 0.84 1.81 3.43
N GLY A 73 0.09 1.59 4.50
CA GLY A 73 -1.34 1.33 4.42
C GLY A 73 -2.13 2.15 5.42
N ASN A 74 -3.25 2.70 4.95
CA ASN A 74 -4.23 3.36 5.81
C ASN A 74 -5.63 2.86 5.47
N ASN A 75 -6.41 2.48 6.50
CA ASN A 75 -7.77 2.03 6.31
C ASN A 75 -8.62 3.11 5.65
N GLY A 76 -9.34 2.73 4.60
CA GLY A 76 -10.21 3.66 3.88
C GLY A 76 -9.49 4.56 2.86
N ALA A 77 -8.19 4.40 2.65
CA ALA A 77 -7.43 5.21 1.71
C ALA A 77 -7.84 4.98 0.24
N PHE A 78 -7.79 6.04 -0.53
CA PHE A 78 -8.02 6.14 -1.96
C PHE A 78 -6.71 6.55 -2.65
N TYR A 79 -6.62 6.44 -3.98
CA TYR A 79 -5.54 7.08 -4.73
C TYR A 79 -5.45 8.59 -4.42
N SER A 80 -6.60 9.27 -4.35
CA SER A 80 -6.66 10.69 -3.97
C SER A 80 -6.14 10.99 -2.55
N SER A 81 -6.22 10.04 -1.63
CA SER A 81 -5.66 10.21 -0.29
C SER A 81 -4.15 10.34 -0.33
N TYR A 82 -3.47 9.47 -1.08
CA TYR A 82 -2.02 9.53 -1.23
C TYR A 82 -1.57 10.72 -2.09
N ALA A 83 -2.34 11.06 -3.13
CA ALA A 83 -2.08 12.26 -3.95
C ALA A 83 -2.15 13.57 -3.14
N ALA A 84 -2.93 13.60 -2.06
CA ALA A 84 -3.11 14.77 -1.21
C ALA A 84 -2.05 14.91 -0.10
N ILE A 85 -1.20 13.91 0.12
CA ILE A 85 -0.14 13.96 1.15
C ILE A 85 1.07 14.71 0.59
N PRO A 86 1.41 15.89 1.15
CA PRO A 86 2.62 16.61 0.74
C PRO A 86 3.88 15.76 0.96
N GLY A 87 4.75 15.68 -0.04
CA GLY A 87 6.01 14.94 0.07
C GLY A 87 5.88 13.41 0.13
N PHE A 88 4.71 12.85 -0.19
CA PHE A 88 4.50 11.39 -0.14
C PHE A 88 5.53 10.63 -0.99
N SER A 89 5.69 10.99 -2.24
CA SER A 89 6.63 10.32 -3.15
C SER A 89 8.09 10.51 -2.74
N GLU A 90 8.44 11.65 -2.17
CA GLU A 90 9.78 11.91 -1.61
C GLU A 90 10.07 11.01 -0.40
N GLN A 91 9.08 10.81 0.47
CA GLN A 91 9.21 9.88 1.60
C GLN A 91 9.33 8.43 1.14
N VAL A 92 8.60 8.03 0.08
CA VAL A 92 8.76 6.72 -0.54
C VAL A 92 10.15 6.57 -1.15
N ALA A 93 10.65 7.61 -1.83
CA ALA A 93 11.98 7.61 -2.44
C ALA A 93 13.10 7.42 -1.41
N ALA A 94 12.93 7.94 -0.19
CA ALA A 94 13.87 7.76 0.91
C ALA A 94 14.06 6.29 1.34
N LEU A 95 13.10 5.41 1.01
CA LEU A 95 13.21 3.96 1.20
C LEU A 95 13.95 3.25 0.04
N SER A 96 14.33 3.98 -1.01
CA SER A 96 15.03 3.45 -2.19
C SER A 96 14.40 2.19 -2.78
N PRO A 97 13.08 2.18 -3.06
CA PRO A 97 12.39 0.96 -3.49
C PRO A 97 12.83 0.50 -4.88
N SER A 98 13.01 -0.81 -5.06
CA SER A 98 13.17 -1.43 -6.37
C SER A 98 11.82 -1.73 -7.03
N LEU A 99 10.80 -2.01 -6.22
CA LEU A 99 9.44 -2.30 -6.67
C LEU A 99 8.43 -1.57 -5.77
N ILE A 100 7.49 -0.88 -6.39
CA ILE A 100 6.34 -0.26 -5.71
C ILE A 100 5.07 -0.97 -6.17
N VAL A 101 4.33 -1.54 -5.22
CA VAL A 101 3.05 -2.19 -5.50
C VAL A 101 1.92 -1.27 -5.04
N LEU A 102 1.13 -0.76 -5.98
CA LEU A 102 -0.06 0.05 -5.69
C LEU A 102 -1.30 -0.85 -5.64
N SER A 103 -1.71 -1.21 -4.42
CA SER A 103 -2.84 -2.09 -4.16
C SER A 103 -4.03 -1.29 -3.60
N LEU A 104 -4.71 -0.58 -4.49
CA LEU A 104 -5.84 0.31 -4.19
C LEU A 104 -7.04 -0.02 -5.11
N GLY A 105 -8.17 0.66 -4.90
CA GLY A 105 -9.35 0.50 -5.77
C GLY A 105 -10.58 -0.01 -5.03
N THR A 106 -10.43 -0.74 -3.93
CA THR A 106 -11.58 -1.24 -3.17
C THR A 106 -12.45 -0.08 -2.66
N ASN A 107 -11.83 0.93 -2.05
CA ASN A 107 -12.55 2.09 -1.51
C ASN A 107 -13.17 2.94 -2.62
N GLU A 108 -12.46 3.14 -3.72
CA GLU A 108 -12.95 3.81 -4.92
C GLU A 108 -14.24 3.17 -5.43
N SER A 109 -14.33 1.85 -5.38
CA SER A 109 -15.53 1.12 -5.81
C SER A 109 -16.77 1.41 -4.94
N PHE A 110 -16.60 1.89 -3.72
CA PHE A 110 -17.71 2.30 -2.85
C PHE A 110 -18.16 3.74 -3.10
N SER A 111 -17.40 4.58 -3.78
CA SER A 111 -17.84 5.91 -4.20
C SER A 111 -18.98 5.78 -5.21
N THR A 112 -20.04 6.57 -5.06
CA THR A 112 -21.17 6.59 -5.98
C THR A 112 -21.00 7.62 -7.09
N SER A 113 -20.17 8.64 -6.88
CA SER A 113 -19.93 9.75 -7.80
C SER A 113 -18.65 9.65 -8.62
N LEU A 114 -17.64 8.92 -8.16
CA LEU A 114 -16.34 8.80 -8.84
C LEU A 114 -16.51 8.26 -10.27
N THR A 115 -16.07 9.02 -11.24
CA THR A 115 -16.08 8.65 -12.67
C THR A 115 -14.80 7.90 -13.06
N ARG A 116 -14.80 7.27 -14.25
CA ARG A 116 -13.60 6.64 -14.83
C ARG A 116 -12.47 7.66 -15.01
N ASP A 117 -12.79 8.83 -15.54
CA ASP A 117 -11.80 9.87 -15.85
C ASP A 117 -11.19 10.47 -14.57
N GLU A 118 -12.00 10.66 -13.53
CA GLU A 118 -11.51 11.11 -12.22
C GLU A 118 -10.58 10.09 -11.58
N LEU A 119 -10.97 8.81 -11.60
CA LEU A 119 -10.11 7.74 -11.09
C LEU A 119 -8.81 7.64 -11.90
N TYR A 120 -8.89 7.71 -13.23
CA TYR A 120 -7.71 7.70 -14.10
C TYR A 120 -6.73 8.82 -13.73
N LYS A 121 -7.22 10.05 -13.54
CA LYS A 121 -6.42 11.20 -13.10
C LYS A 121 -5.81 11.01 -11.72
N GLN A 122 -6.56 10.42 -10.79
CA GLN A 122 -6.04 10.14 -9.44
C GLN A 122 -4.90 9.12 -9.47
N ILE A 123 -5.04 8.05 -10.27
CA ILE A 123 -3.97 7.07 -10.50
C ILE A 123 -2.76 7.78 -11.12
N ASP A 124 -2.98 8.60 -12.15
CA ASP A 124 -1.91 9.31 -12.84
C ASP A 124 -1.14 10.25 -11.93
N THR A 125 -1.82 10.98 -11.05
CA THR A 125 -1.18 11.86 -10.07
C THR A 125 -0.22 11.09 -9.17
N VAL A 126 -0.64 9.95 -8.61
CA VAL A 126 0.19 9.14 -7.72
C VAL A 126 1.35 8.48 -8.49
N VAL A 127 1.06 7.89 -9.64
CA VAL A 127 2.09 7.19 -10.43
C VAL A 127 3.13 8.16 -10.98
N SER A 128 2.71 9.33 -11.47
CA SER A 128 3.63 10.35 -12.00
C SER A 128 4.55 10.91 -10.93
N SER A 129 4.05 11.18 -9.72
CA SER A 129 4.88 11.63 -8.60
C SER A 129 5.88 10.55 -8.17
N LEU A 130 5.45 9.29 -8.07
CA LEU A 130 6.35 8.18 -7.75
C LEU A 130 7.40 7.96 -8.83
N ARG A 131 7.06 8.04 -10.11
CA ARG A 131 8.04 7.93 -11.20
C ARG A 131 9.06 9.06 -11.19
N LYS A 132 8.64 10.26 -10.81
CA LYS A 132 9.52 11.42 -10.69
C LYS A 132 10.56 11.22 -9.59
N ASP A 133 10.11 10.81 -8.40
CA ASP A 133 10.95 10.77 -7.21
C ASP A 133 11.61 9.39 -6.98
N CYS A 134 11.09 8.32 -7.59
CA CYS A 134 11.63 6.96 -7.59
C CYS A 134 11.89 6.46 -9.02
N PRO A 135 12.76 7.11 -9.83
CA PRO A 135 12.89 6.80 -11.26
C PRO A 135 13.41 5.39 -11.56
N GLN A 136 14.07 4.75 -10.61
CA GLN A 136 14.60 3.39 -10.75
C GLN A 136 13.59 2.31 -10.32
N ALA A 137 12.55 2.69 -9.60
CA ALA A 137 11.56 1.73 -9.11
C ALA A 137 10.63 1.25 -10.24
N GLN A 138 10.38 -0.05 -10.27
CA GLN A 138 9.29 -0.60 -11.06
C GLN A 138 7.96 -0.39 -10.33
N ILE A 139 6.89 -0.13 -11.08
CA ILE A 139 5.55 0.04 -10.50
C ILE A 139 4.64 -1.07 -10.99
N LEU A 140 4.04 -1.79 -10.04
CA LEU A 140 3.01 -2.80 -10.25
C LEU A 140 1.68 -2.27 -9.73
N LEU A 141 0.66 -2.22 -10.58
CA LEU A 141 -0.71 -1.94 -10.16
C LEU A 141 -1.42 -3.26 -9.85
N THR A 142 -2.28 -3.27 -8.84
CA THR A 142 -3.20 -4.38 -8.62
C THR A 142 -4.65 -3.90 -8.71
N THR A 143 -5.55 -4.76 -9.19
CA THR A 143 -6.97 -4.46 -9.17
C THR A 143 -7.62 -4.94 -7.87
N PRO A 144 -8.73 -4.34 -7.40
CA PRO A 144 -9.45 -4.84 -6.24
C PRO A 144 -10.15 -6.17 -6.55
N ALA A 145 -10.32 -7.04 -5.55
CA ALA A 145 -11.21 -8.18 -5.67
C ALA A 145 -12.67 -7.73 -5.81
N GLU A 146 -13.53 -8.62 -6.35
CA GLU A 146 -14.96 -8.38 -6.24
C GLU A 146 -15.38 -8.29 -4.77
N CYS A 147 -16.25 -7.35 -4.48
CA CYS A 147 -16.80 -7.15 -3.15
C CYS A 147 -18.31 -6.88 -3.21
N ALA A 148 -18.98 -6.90 -2.06
CA ALA A 148 -20.42 -6.70 -2.01
C ALA A 148 -20.79 -5.49 -1.15
N ARG A 149 -21.87 -4.83 -1.56
CA ARG A 149 -22.47 -3.73 -0.80
C ARG A 149 -23.46 -4.28 0.22
N ARG A 150 -23.28 -3.91 1.48
CA ARG A 150 -24.23 -4.17 2.53
C ARG A 150 -25.50 -3.34 2.30
N ARG A 151 -26.66 -4.02 2.31
CA ARG A 151 -27.99 -3.41 2.15
C ARG A 151 -28.87 -3.80 3.34
N VAL A 152 -29.81 -2.94 3.65
CA VAL A 152 -30.78 -3.16 4.73
C VAL A 152 -32.18 -2.96 4.17
N ARG A 153 -33.05 -3.92 4.39
CA ARG A 153 -34.50 -3.79 4.12
C ARG A 153 -35.30 -4.09 5.38
N ARG A 154 -36.47 -3.52 5.50
CA ARG A 154 -37.46 -3.87 6.53
C ARG A 154 -38.40 -4.94 5.99
N VAL A 155 -38.50 -6.06 6.72
CA VAL A 155 -39.46 -7.14 6.42
C VAL A 155 -40.20 -7.42 7.73
N ASN A 156 -41.51 -7.29 7.73
CA ASN A 156 -42.36 -7.48 8.94
C ASN A 156 -41.85 -6.66 10.14
N LYS A 157 -41.59 -5.35 9.93
CA LYS A 157 -41.03 -4.40 10.92
C LYS A 157 -39.61 -4.75 11.44
N LYS A 158 -39.00 -5.88 11.04
CA LYS A 158 -37.65 -6.26 11.39
C LYS A 158 -36.65 -5.82 10.33
N ARG A 159 -35.47 -5.31 10.76
CA ARG A 159 -34.37 -4.99 9.84
C ARG A 159 -33.66 -6.29 9.43
N ARG A 160 -33.59 -6.53 8.12
CA ARG A 160 -32.80 -7.64 7.54
C ARG A 160 -31.66 -7.09 6.71
N VAL A 161 -30.44 -7.57 6.99
CA VAL A 161 -29.26 -7.29 6.21
C VAL A 161 -29.16 -8.28 5.06
N TYR A 162 -28.80 -7.78 3.89
CA TYR A 162 -28.44 -8.60 2.74
C TYR A 162 -27.31 -7.93 1.98
N TYR A 163 -26.69 -8.65 1.08
CA TYR A 163 -25.55 -8.18 0.31
C TYR A 163 -25.86 -8.26 -1.19
N THR A 164 -25.46 -7.24 -1.93
CA THR A 164 -25.54 -7.18 -3.38
C THR A 164 -24.15 -7.02 -3.97
N PRO A 165 -23.85 -7.60 -5.14
CA PRO A 165 -22.59 -7.33 -5.84
C PRO A 165 -22.34 -5.82 -5.96
N ASN A 166 -21.11 -5.41 -5.82
CA ASN A 166 -20.72 -4.02 -6.06
C ASN A 166 -20.30 -3.85 -7.53
N ALA A 167 -21.26 -3.54 -8.40
CA ALA A 167 -21.00 -3.39 -9.83
C ALA A 167 -19.91 -2.38 -10.19
N ARG A 168 -19.59 -1.43 -9.27
CA ARG A 168 -18.54 -0.43 -9.51
C ARG A 168 -17.11 -0.98 -9.43
N VAL A 169 -16.92 -2.16 -8.83
CA VAL A 169 -15.61 -2.82 -8.82
C VAL A 169 -15.12 -3.06 -10.24
N LYS A 170 -16.02 -3.46 -11.15
CA LYS A 170 -15.69 -3.69 -12.57
C LYS A 170 -15.18 -2.41 -13.25
N LEU A 171 -15.83 -1.27 -13.02
CA LEU A 171 -15.38 0.03 -13.53
C LEU A 171 -13.97 0.36 -13.02
N VAL A 172 -13.71 0.15 -11.72
CA VAL A 172 -12.40 0.41 -11.11
C VAL A 172 -11.34 -0.51 -11.69
N GLN A 173 -11.62 -1.80 -11.78
CA GLN A 173 -10.74 -2.80 -12.36
C GLN A 173 -10.35 -2.43 -13.81
N GLU A 174 -11.32 -2.13 -14.65
CA GLU A 174 -11.09 -1.74 -16.05
C GLU A 174 -10.30 -0.45 -16.18
N THR A 175 -10.52 0.51 -15.27
CA THR A 175 -9.78 1.78 -15.26
C THR A 175 -8.32 1.54 -14.91
N ILE A 176 -8.02 0.79 -13.85
CA ILE A 176 -6.65 0.45 -13.43
C ILE A 176 -5.93 -0.31 -14.57
N ARG A 177 -6.58 -1.29 -15.18
CA ARG A 177 -5.99 -2.03 -16.31
C ARG A 177 -5.72 -1.14 -17.52
N SER A 178 -6.68 -0.30 -17.90
CA SER A 178 -6.50 0.64 -19.03
C SER A 178 -5.35 1.60 -18.78
N TYR A 179 -5.23 2.10 -17.53
CA TYR A 179 -4.13 2.95 -17.14
C TYR A 179 -2.79 2.21 -17.26
N ALA A 180 -2.70 1.00 -16.70
CA ALA A 180 -1.49 0.19 -16.75
C ALA A 180 -1.04 -0.07 -18.19
N VAL A 181 -1.95 -0.47 -19.07
CA VAL A 181 -1.64 -0.70 -20.49
C VAL A 181 -1.18 0.59 -21.17
N GLY A 182 -1.90 1.69 -20.99
CA GLY A 182 -1.56 3.00 -21.59
C GLY A 182 -0.19 3.53 -21.18
N HIS A 183 0.24 3.22 -19.95
CA HIS A 183 1.50 3.69 -19.35
C HIS A 183 2.61 2.62 -19.32
N ARG A 184 2.40 1.46 -19.96
CA ARG A 184 3.34 0.32 -20.00
C ARG A 184 3.78 -0.13 -18.59
N LEU A 185 2.82 -0.21 -17.67
CA LEU A 185 3.02 -0.72 -16.32
C LEU A 185 2.58 -2.17 -16.21
N ALA A 186 3.22 -2.91 -15.32
CA ALA A 186 2.73 -4.22 -14.91
C ALA A 186 1.40 -4.07 -14.15
N CYS A 187 0.49 -5.02 -14.38
CA CYS A 187 -0.79 -5.08 -13.68
C CYS A 187 -1.10 -6.52 -13.25
N TRP A 188 -1.30 -6.72 -11.97
CA TRP A 188 -1.83 -7.97 -11.44
C TRP A 188 -3.34 -7.83 -11.26
N ASP A 189 -4.08 -8.44 -12.19
CA ASP A 189 -5.55 -8.32 -12.21
C ASP A 189 -6.19 -9.27 -11.19
N TRP A 190 -6.18 -8.84 -9.93
CA TRP A 190 -6.71 -9.63 -8.84
C TRP A 190 -8.22 -9.88 -8.95
N TYR A 191 -8.97 -8.97 -9.58
CA TYR A 191 -10.40 -9.19 -9.85
C TYR A 191 -10.63 -10.48 -10.64
N GLU A 192 -9.96 -10.62 -11.77
CA GLU A 192 -10.12 -11.78 -12.64
C GLU A 192 -9.51 -13.05 -12.02
N ILE A 193 -8.33 -12.94 -11.42
CA ILE A 193 -7.63 -14.06 -10.78
C ILE A 193 -8.44 -14.63 -9.61
N ALA A 194 -9.12 -13.80 -8.84
CA ALA A 194 -9.98 -14.20 -7.74
C ALA A 194 -11.32 -14.83 -8.21
N GLY A 195 -11.61 -14.80 -9.52
CA GLY A 195 -12.81 -15.40 -10.12
C GLY A 195 -13.85 -14.42 -10.66
N GLY A 196 -13.53 -13.12 -10.70
CA GLY A 196 -14.39 -12.08 -11.30
C GLY A 196 -15.74 -11.93 -10.63
N GLU A 197 -16.78 -11.70 -11.42
CA GLU A 197 -18.14 -11.50 -10.93
C GLU A 197 -18.67 -12.72 -10.17
N GLY A 198 -19.24 -12.50 -8.98
CA GLY A 198 -19.76 -13.53 -8.09
C GLY A 198 -18.70 -14.18 -7.18
N SER A 199 -17.41 -13.86 -7.35
CA SER A 199 -16.32 -14.46 -6.59
C SER A 199 -16.41 -14.15 -5.09
N SER A 200 -16.87 -12.99 -4.68
CA SER A 200 -17.02 -12.63 -3.25
C SER A 200 -17.93 -13.60 -2.49
N SER A 201 -18.99 -14.09 -3.15
CA SER A 201 -19.88 -15.10 -2.58
C SER A 201 -19.21 -16.47 -2.46
N GLN A 202 -18.41 -16.85 -3.45
CA GLN A 202 -17.66 -18.12 -3.46
C GLN A 202 -16.56 -18.10 -2.41
N TRP A 203 -15.78 -17.01 -2.35
CA TRP A 203 -14.75 -16.80 -1.34
C TRP A 203 -15.31 -16.78 0.07
N ARG A 204 -16.50 -16.18 0.25
CA ARG A 204 -17.18 -16.20 1.55
C ARG A 204 -17.59 -17.62 1.96
N LYS A 205 -18.13 -18.43 1.02
CA LYS A 205 -18.49 -19.83 1.27
C LYS A 205 -17.27 -20.70 1.60
N ALA A 206 -16.15 -20.43 0.94
CA ALA A 206 -14.87 -21.12 1.17
C ALA A 206 -14.14 -20.66 2.45
N GLY A 207 -14.65 -19.65 3.17
CA GLY A 207 -14.00 -19.14 4.37
C GLY A 207 -12.86 -18.16 4.13
N PHE A 208 -12.62 -17.73 2.89
CA PHE A 208 -11.55 -16.81 2.52
C PHE A 208 -11.96 -15.34 2.61
N MET A 209 -13.24 -15.04 2.70
CA MET A 209 -13.76 -13.68 2.83
C MET A 209 -14.59 -13.52 4.08
N ALA A 210 -14.46 -12.39 4.76
CA ALA A 210 -15.19 -12.05 5.96
C ALA A 210 -16.69 -11.88 5.69
N TYR A 211 -17.48 -11.80 6.76
CA TYR A 211 -18.94 -11.70 6.65
C TYR A 211 -19.41 -10.47 5.86
N ASP A 212 -18.64 -9.38 5.91
CA ASP A 212 -18.94 -8.15 5.19
C ASP A 212 -18.77 -8.25 3.66
N ARG A 213 -18.16 -9.34 3.19
CA ARG A 213 -17.88 -9.61 1.76
C ARG A 213 -17.06 -8.51 1.08
N THR A 214 -16.19 -7.90 1.84
CA THR A 214 -15.25 -6.87 1.37
C THR A 214 -13.84 -7.20 1.80
N HIS A 215 -13.65 -7.54 3.07
CA HIS A 215 -12.35 -7.92 3.60
C HIS A 215 -12.15 -9.42 3.52
N CYS A 216 -10.93 -9.84 3.24
CA CYS A 216 -10.54 -11.23 3.35
C CYS A 216 -10.39 -11.63 4.83
N THR A 217 -10.52 -12.92 5.10
CA THR A 217 -10.03 -13.51 6.35
C THR A 217 -8.50 -13.62 6.29
N GLU A 218 -7.86 -13.93 7.41
CA GLU A 218 -6.42 -14.21 7.43
C GLU A 218 -6.03 -15.25 6.37
N THR A 219 -6.78 -16.35 6.30
CA THR A 219 -6.57 -17.39 5.27
C THR A 219 -6.74 -16.84 3.86
N GLY A 220 -7.73 -15.98 3.64
CA GLY A 220 -7.96 -15.36 2.33
C GLY A 220 -6.82 -14.42 1.93
N TYR A 221 -6.31 -13.61 2.85
CA TYR A 221 -5.12 -12.77 2.58
C TYR A 221 -3.87 -13.60 2.34
N ARG A 222 -3.71 -14.73 3.04
CA ARG A 222 -2.59 -15.66 2.78
C ARG A 222 -2.66 -16.24 1.37
N VAL A 223 -3.83 -16.68 0.93
CA VAL A 223 -4.05 -17.18 -0.44
C VAL A 223 -3.74 -16.08 -1.47
N GLN A 224 -4.24 -14.86 -1.26
CA GLN A 224 -3.95 -13.72 -2.13
C GLN A 224 -2.44 -13.45 -2.22
N GLY A 225 -1.75 -13.41 -1.08
CA GLY A 225 -0.31 -13.18 -1.01
C GLY A 225 0.49 -14.28 -1.72
N GLU A 226 0.12 -15.55 -1.51
CA GLU A 226 0.74 -16.69 -2.19
C GLU A 226 0.58 -16.61 -3.71
N MET A 227 -0.60 -16.23 -4.20
CA MET A 227 -0.85 -16.11 -5.64
C MET A 227 -0.07 -14.95 -6.26
N LEU A 228 0.03 -13.81 -5.58
CA LEU A 228 0.88 -12.69 -6.03
C LEU A 228 2.36 -13.08 -6.02
N TYR A 229 2.83 -13.73 -4.96
CA TYR A 229 4.21 -14.20 -4.86
C TYR A 229 4.56 -15.14 -6.02
N ARG A 230 3.71 -16.12 -6.32
CA ARG A 230 3.92 -17.02 -7.46
C ARG A 230 3.95 -16.28 -8.80
N ALA A 231 3.11 -15.27 -8.99
CA ALA A 231 3.11 -14.47 -10.20
C ALA A 231 4.41 -13.66 -10.34
N LEU A 232 4.91 -13.07 -9.26
CA LEU A 232 6.18 -12.34 -9.22
C LEU A 232 7.35 -13.28 -9.48
N MET A 233 7.40 -14.46 -8.83
CA MET A 233 8.47 -15.43 -9.03
C MET A 233 8.51 -15.99 -10.45
N LYS A 234 7.33 -16.21 -11.06
CA LYS A 234 7.26 -16.60 -12.48
C LYS A 234 7.82 -15.51 -13.39
N ALA A 235 7.43 -14.27 -13.19
CA ALA A 235 7.94 -13.15 -13.99
C ALA A 235 9.46 -12.95 -13.80
N TYR A 236 9.94 -13.12 -12.57
CA TYR A 236 11.37 -13.09 -12.27
C TYR A 236 12.14 -14.20 -12.99
N GLN A 237 11.65 -15.45 -12.95
CA GLN A 237 12.29 -16.57 -13.66
C GLN A 237 12.34 -16.35 -15.16
N GLU A 238 11.22 -15.87 -15.77
CA GLU A 238 11.18 -15.54 -17.19
C GLU A 238 12.16 -14.41 -17.57
N TYR A 239 12.41 -13.47 -16.65
CA TYR A 239 13.43 -12.44 -16.84
C TYR A 239 14.84 -13.04 -16.79
N VAL A 240 15.15 -13.86 -15.78
CA VAL A 240 16.46 -14.51 -15.63
C VAL A 240 16.78 -15.37 -16.86
N ASP A 241 15.82 -16.16 -17.32
CA ASP A 241 16.00 -17.04 -18.48
C ASP A 241 16.28 -16.25 -19.76
N ARG A 242 15.71 -15.04 -19.91
CA ARG A 242 16.00 -14.15 -21.04
C ARG A 242 17.38 -13.49 -21.00
N VAL A 243 17.83 -13.14 -19.81
CA VAL A 243 19.14 -12.47 -19.64
C VAL A 243 20.30 -13.45 -19.72
N ALA A 244 20.03 -14.75 -19.45
CA ALA A 244 21.03 -15.82 -19.56
C ALA A 244 21.25 -16.35 -21.00
N GLN A 245 20.43 -15.91 -21.97
CA GLN A 245 20.57 -16.20 -23.41
C GLN A 245 21.33 -15.09 -24.13
#